data_e62eeee2e31f8eb76f956463404d235d
#
_entry.id   e62eeee2e31f8eb76f956463404d235d
#
_cell.length_a   1.000
_cell.length_b   1.000
_cell.length_c   1.000
_cell.angle_alpha   90.00
_cell.angle_beta   90.00
_cell.angle_gamma   90.00
#
_symmetry.space_group_name_H-M   'P 1'
#
loop_
_entity.id
_entity.type
_entity.pdbx_description
1 polymer ?
#
loop_
_entity_poly.entity_id
_entity_poly.type
_entity_poly.pdbx_seq_one_letter_code
_entity_poly.pdbx_strand_id
1 'polypeptide(L)'
;MQVSEKLIRPLTEVKYLNADNVSRYRCIMRIFFESYEKLKYWLYQEEVLEEMRKDPFFRDYTPEQCQQDLTMLAEWKNLNTIQDTKKVSSIEEFKNRKYRYQMSEYSVEIERLVLRLENLLVEGASLEPTLLERIRRNIEKFPEMEQKDNSEVYTWWNDLNNDFVRLNQNYQDYIRDLNSVKAEEMMRTKEFLVFKDRLIEYLRNFIKGLQRNAGVIEESLQSLDTELREKVFRKIIEFEILIPRMDTEITEKMLEQKIRGRFQSIYDWFAGAGDQENEAARLFDATNEIIRRITRYAAQLSEKNALGANRKEEYRKVADLFMRCEDINEAHKMSAMVFGMEPVSYTHLTLPTNSRV
;
A
#
# COMPACT_ATOMS: atom_id res chain seq x y z
N MET A 1 -4.72 24.72 -4.62
CA MET A 1 -3.53 24.08 -5.24
C MET A 1 -2.83 25.11 -6.10
N GLN A 2 -1.57 25.45 -5.82
CA GLN A 2 -0.78 26.33 -6.69
C GLN A 2 -0.07 25.48 -7.74
N VAL A 3 -0.27 25.78 -9.00
CA VAL A 3 0.41 25.12 -10.12
C VAL A 3 1.84 25.64 -10.19
N SER A 4 2.84 24.78 -10.01
CA SER A 4 4.26 25.10 -10.12
C SER A 4 4.82 24.57 -11.45
N GLU A 5 5.91 25.17 -11.95
CA GLU A 5 6.60 24.67 -13.15
C GLU A 5 7.06 23.19 -12.98
N LYS A 6 7.42 22.78 -11.77
CA LYS A 6 7.78 21.39 -11.46
C LYS A 6 6.61 20.44 -11.66
N LEU A 7 5.37 20.88 -11.39
CA LEU A 7 4.17 20.05 -11.53
C LEU A 7 3.78 19.82 -13.00
N ILE A 8 4.00 20.81 -13.86
CA ILE A 8 3.61 20.75 -15.28
C ILE A 8 4.71 20.21 -16.20
N ARG A 9 5.94 20.09 -15.69
CA ARG A 9 7.08 19.56 -16.47
C ARG A 9 6.85 18.08 -16.81
N PRO A 10 6.88 17.69 -18.10
CA PRO A 10 6.76 16.29 -18.48
C PRO A 10 7.97 15.48 -18.00
N LEU A 11 7.72 14.33 -17.40
CA LEU A 11 8.74 13.36 -17.01
C LEU A 11 9.04 12.45 -18.20
N THR A 12 10.05 12.78 -18.98
CA THR A 12 10.45 11.97 -20.14
C THR A 12 11.05 10.64 -19.76
N GLU A 13 11.60 10.56 -18.57
CA GLU A 13 12.26 9.39 -17.97
C GLU A 13 11.30 8.20 -17.70
N VAL A 14 9.97 8.41 -17.69
CA VAL A 14 9.00 7.32 -17.54
C VAL A 14 8.64 6.62 -18.86
N LYS A 15 9.10 7.12 -20.01
CA LYS A 15 8.75 6.58 -21.34
C LYS A 15 9.13 5.11 -21.51
N TYR A 16 10.23 4.65 -20.93
CA TYR A 16 10.67 3.26 -21.03
C TYR A 16 9.68 2.25 -20.43
N LEU A 17 8.75 2.68 -19.56
CA LEU A 17 7.71 1.84 -18.98
C LEU A 17 6.55 1.54 -19.93
N ASN A 18 6.38 2.35 -21.01
CA ASN A 18 5.25 2.26 -21.94
C ASN A 18 5.67 2.28 -23.42
N ALA A 19 6.97 2.13 -23.72
CA ALA A 19 7.46 2.09 -25.10
C ALA A 19 7.21 0.70 -25.74
N ASP A 20 7.26 0.62 -27.09
CA ASP A 20 7.00 -0.63 -27.84
C ASP A 20 7.93 -1.77 -27.42
N ASN A 21 9.19 -1.49 -27.08
CA ASN A 21 10.17 -2.46 -26.61
C ASN A 21 10.31 -2.45 -25.08
N VAL A 22 9.20 -2.32 -24.34
CA VAL A 22 9.18 -2.21 -22.88
C VAL A 22 9.95 -3.32 -22.18
N SER A 23 9.89 -4.55 -22.66
CA SER A 23 10.60 -5.69 -22.05
C SER A 23 12.12 -5.49 -22.06
N ARG A 24 12.68 -5.01 -23.16
CA ARG A 24 14.12 -4.74 -23.27
C ARG A 24 14.53 -3.56 -22.39
N TYR A 25 13.82 -2.44 -22.51
CA TYR A 25 14.13 -1.23 -21.73
C TYR A 25 14.03 -1.47 -20.22
N ARG A 26 12.99 -2.16 -19.76
CA ARG A 26 12.85 -2.48 -18.34
C ARG A 26 13.96 -3.39 -17.82
N CYS A 27 14.35 -4.41 -18.59
CA CYS A 27 15.45 -5.27 -18.19
C CYS A 27 16.78 -4.52 -18.15
N ILE A 28 17.06 -3.67 -19.14
CA ILE A 28 18.27 -2.82 -19.14
C ILE A 28 18.27 -1.92 -17.91
N MET A 29 17.19 -1.21 -17.63
CA MET A 29 17.10 -0.32 -16.46
C MET A 29 17.26 -1.07 -15.14
N ARG A 30 16.72 -2.29 -15.05
CA ARG A 30 16.90 -3.16 -13.87
C ARG A 30 18.36 -3.57 -13.68
N ILE A 31 19.07 -3.91 -14.75
CA ILE A 31 20.53 -4.24 -14.70
C ILE A 31 21.32 -3.04 -14.16
N PHE A 32 21.02 -1.84 -14.66
CA PHE A 32 21.65 -0.63 -14.15
C PHE A 32 21.32 -0.36 -12.69
N PHE A 33 20.07 -0.56 -12.28
CA PHE A 33 19.63 -0.33 -10.90
C PHE A 33 20.29 -1.31 -9.93
N GLU A 34 20.32 -2.60 -10.25
CA GLU A 34 21.02 -3.61 -9.44
C GLU A 34 22.52 -3.36 -9.33
N SER A 35 23.14 -2.82 -10.39
CA SER A 35 24.55 -2.41 -10.37
C SER A 35 24.74 -1.17 -9.48
N TYR A 36 23.83 -0.21 -9.56
CA TYR A 36 23.81 0.98 -8.71
C TYR A 36 23.73 0.62 -7.23
N GLU A 37 22.86 -0.32 -6.84
CA GLU A 37 22.74 -0.80 -5.46
C GLU A 37 24.04 -1.48 -4.95
N LYS A 38 24.83 -2.07 -5.86
CA LYS A 38 26.16 -2.65 -5.58
C LYS A 38 27.29 -1.62 -5.68
N LEU A 39 26.98 -0.32 -5.67
CA LEU A 39 27.92 0.80 -5.80
C LEU A 39 28.71 0.81 -7.11
N LYS A 40 28.23 0.11 -8.14
CA LYS A 40 28.75 0.14 -9.49
C LYS A 40 27.91 1.11 -10.34
N TYR A 41 28.31 2.36 -10.40
CA TYR A 41 27.49 3.45 -10.93
C TYR A 41 27.44 3.52 -12.46
N TRP A 42 28.35 2.87 -13.17
CA TRP A 42 28.38 2.87 -14.63
C TRP A 42 28.63 1.48 -15.20
N LEU A 43 28.05 1.26 -16.38
CA LEU A 43 28.23 0.06 -17.17
C LEU A 43 28.61 0.43 -18.60
N TYR A 44 29.36 -0.48 -19.25
CA TYR A 44 29.61 -0.44 -20.68
C TYR A 44 28.54 -1.24 -21.44
N GLN A 45 28.38 -0.96 -22.74
CA GLN A 45 27.43 -1.69 -23.58
C GLN A 45 27.66 -3.20 -23.52
N GLU A 46 28.91 -3.64 -23.55
CA GLU A 46 29.29 -5.05 -23.55
C GLU A 46 28.81 -5.75 -22.27
N GLU A 47 28.90 -5.07 -21.12
CA GLU A 47 28.45 -5.60 -19.83
C GLU A 47 26.92 -5.74 -19.79
N VAL A 48 26.20 -4.75 -20.33
CA VAL A 48 24.73 -4.79 -20.43
C VAL A 48 24.29 -5.91 -21.34
N LEU A 49 24.93 -6.05 -22.50
CA LEU A 49 24.64 -7.10 -23.48
C LEU A 49 24.87 -8.50 -22.90
N GLU A 50 25.99 -8.68 -22.19
CA GLU A 50 26.32 -9.95 -21.53
C GLU A 50 25.28 -10.32 -20.47
N GLU A 51 24.89 -9.34 -19.63
CA GLU A 51 23.91 -9.57 -18.59
C GLU A 51 22.53 -9.88 -19.18
N MET A 52 22.10 -9.16 -20.21
CA MET A 52 20.84 -9.43 -20.90
C MET A 52 20.79 -10.85 -21.47
N ARG A 53 21.89 -11.31 -22.10
CA ARG A 53 21.95 -12.66 -22.73
C ARG A 53 21.99 -13.82 -21.75
N LYS A 54 22.16 -13.59 -20.46
CA LYS A 54 22.04 -14.64 -19.43
C LYS A 54 20.61 -15.19 -19.36
N ASP A 55 19.62 -14.35 -19.66
CA ASP A 55 18.23 -14.80 -19.73
C ASP A 55 17.94 -15.43 -21.11
N PRO A 56 17.36 -16.65 -21.17
CA PRO A 56 17.00 -17.30 -22.42
C PRO A 56 16.08 -16.46 -23.33
N PHE A 57 15.28 -15.58 -22.77
CA PHE A 57 14.39 -14.67 -23.50
C PHE A 57 15.15 -13.69 -24.39
N PHE A 58 16.38 -13.32 -24.04
CA PHE A 58 17.24 -12.40 -24.77
C PHE A 58 18.44 -13.05 -25.45
N ARG A 59 18.39 -14.36 -25.73
CA ARG A 59 19.50 -15.08 -26.36
C ARG A 59 19.94 -14.46 -27.69
N ASP A 60 18.97 -13.99 -28.49
CA ASP A 60 19.19 -13.42 -29.81
C ASP A 60 19.34 -11.89 -29.80
N TYR A 61 19.49 -11.28 -28.61
CA TYR A 61 19.68 -9.85 -28.48
C TYR A 61 21.05 -9.44 -29.01
N THR A 62 21.06 -8.52 -30.00
CA THR A 62 22.28 -8.17 -30.74
C THR A 62 22.99 -6.93 -30.15
N PRO A 63 24.31 -6.77 -30.41
CA PRO A 63 25.03 -5.55 -30.00
C PRO A 63 24.43 -4.28 -30.56
N GLU A 64 23.92 -4.33 -31.82
CA GLU A 64 23.30 -3.19 -32.51
C GLU A 64 21.98 -2.78 -31.82
N GLN A 65 21.17 -3.76 -31.44
CA GLN A 65 19.95 -3.53 -30.67
C GLN A 65 20.26 -2.94 -29.29
N CYS A 66 21.28 -3.47 -28.61
CA CYS A 66 21.73 -2.94 -27.33
C CYS A 66 22.16 -1.46 -27.45
N GLN A 67 22.94 -1.14 -28.48
CA GLN A 67 23.37 0.23 -28.74
C GLN A 67 22.19 1.16 -29.00
N GLN A 68 21.22 0.71 -29.80
CA GLN A 68 20.00 1.49 -30.08
C GLN A 68 19.18 1.72 -28.80
N ASP A 69 18.96 0.68 -28.01
CA ASP A 69 18.20 0.78 -26.77
C ASP A 69 18.88 1.70 -25.74
N LEU A 70 20.21 1.62 -25.60
CA LEU A 70 20.98 2.51 -24.74
C LEU A 70 20.92 3.97 -25.22
N THR A 71 20.96 4.18 -26.54
CA THR A 71 20.82 5.51 -27.14
C THR A 71 19.45 6.10 -26.84
N MET A 72 18.36 5.33 -27.03
CA MET A 72 17.00 5.76 -26.71
C MET A 72 16.82 6.10 -25.24
N LEU A 73 17.39 5.27 -24.35
CA LEU A 73 17.34 5.52 -22.90
C LEU A 73 18.12 6.80 -22.52
N ALA A 74 19.22 7.09 -23.24
CA ALA A 74 19.93 8.35 -23.06
C ALA A 74 19.13 9.56 -23.57
N GLU A 75 18.45 9.45 -24.72
CA GLU A 75 17.55 10.48 -25.25
C GLU A 75 16.38 10.78 -24.31
N TRP A 76 15.83 9.77 -23.65
CA TRP A 76 14.78 9.93 -22.65
C TRP A 76 15.30 10.36 -21.28
N LYS A 77 16.61 10.63 -21.16
CA LYS A 77 17.28 11.06 -19.93
C LYS A 77 17.29 10.02 -18.82
N ASN A 78 17.04 8.76 -19.16
CA ASN A 78 17.19 7.66 -18.22
C ASN A 78 18.67 7.39 -17.91
N LEU A 79 19.52 7.49 -18.92
CA LEU A 79 20.94 7.27 -18.81
C LEU A 79 21.74 8.50 -19.17
N ASN A 80 22.75 8.80 -18.38
CA ASN A 80 23.79 9.78 -18.71
C ASN A 80 24.93 9.07 -19.41
N THR A 81 25.40 9.61 -20.53
CA THR A 81 26.52 9.08 -21.30
C THR A 81 27.78 9.83 -20.95
N ILE A 82 28.82 9.10 -20.60
CA ILE A 82 30.15 9.66 -20.32
C ILE A 82 31.16 8.99 -21.26
N GLN A 83 31.86 9.80 -22.01
CA GLN A 83 32.93 9.30 -22.88
C GLN A 83 34.11 8.83 -22.02
N ASP A 84 34.58 7.61 -22.23
CA ASP A 84 35.79 7.12 -21.56
C ASP A 84 37.03 7.82 -22.15
N THR A 85 37.67 8.62 -21.32
CA THR A 85 38.86 9.42 -21.68
C THR A 85 40.18 8.68 -21.43
N LYS A 86 40.19 7.32 -21.38
CA LYS A 86 41.45 6.61 -21.35
C LYS A 86 42.32 7.06 -22.49
N LYS A 87 43.63 7.32 -22.21
CA LYS A 87 44.61 7.77 -23.23
C LYS A 87 44.56 6.82 -24.41
N VAL A 88 44.03 7.33 -25.53
CA VAL A 88 43.93 6.63 -26.79
C VAL A 88 45.36 6.61 -27.39
N SER A 89 45.90 5.43 -27.60
CA SER A 89 47.27 5.28 -28.13
C SER A 89 47.32 5.05 -29.64
N SER A 90 46.11 4.82 -30.29
CA SER A 90 46.05 4.64 -31.73
C SER A 90 44.84 5.34 -32.38
N ILE A 91 44.95 5.62 -33.71
CA ILE A 91 43.87 6.21 -34.52
C ILE A 91 42.66 5.26 -34.61
N GLU A 92 42.84 3.95 -34.50
CA GLU A 92 41.77 2.95 -34.49
C GLU A 92 41.02 2.93 -33.17
N GLU A 93 41.70 3.08 -32.05
CA GLU A 93 41.08 3.25 -30.73
C GLU A 93 40.30 4.57 -30.65
N PHE A 94 40.76 5.63 -31.32
CA PHE A 94 40.05 6.91 -31.40
C PHE A 94 38.73 6.80 -32.17
N LYS A 95 38.65 5.91 -33.16
CA LYS A 95 37.39 5.63 -33.90
C LYS A 95 36.41 4.77 -33.11
N ASN A 96 36.86 3.93 -32.22
CA ASN A 96 36.05 3.07 -31.35
C ASN A 96 35.86 3.72 -29.98
N ARG A 97 35.19 4.86 -29.94
CA ARG A 97 34.88 5.57 -28.70
C ARG A 97 33.97 4.71 -27.84
N LYS A 98 34.49 4.26 -26.70
CA LYS A 98 33.67 3.56 -25.69
C LYS A 98 32.95 4.58 -24.84
N TYR A 99 31.64 4.40 -24.75
CA TYR A 99 30.79 5.14 -23.85
C TYR A 99 30.47 4.29 -22.65
N ARG A 100 30.49 4.89 -21.48
CA ARG A 100 29.94 4.32 -20.26
C ARG A 100 28.65 5.04 -19.93
N TYR A 101 27.69 4.28 -19.44
CA TYR A 101 26.35 4.74 -19.15
C TYR A 101 26.11 4.69 -17.64
N GLN A 102 25.43 5.69 -17.12
CA GLN A 102 25.08 5.82 -15.71
C GLN A 102 23.61 6.19 -15.60
N MET A 103 22.89 5.61 -14.64
CA MET A 103 21.50 6.01 -14.37
C MET A 103 21.43 7.48 -13.94
N SER A 104 20.39 8.17 -14.41
CA SER A 104 20.03 9.48 -13.87
C SER A 104 19.36 9.32 -12.50
N GLU A 105 19.38 10.37 -11.70
CA GLU A 105 18.72 10.39 -10.37
C GLU A 105 17.23 10.09 -10.47
N TYR A 106 16.54 10.67 -11.46
CA TYR A 106 15.13 10.38 -11.72
C TYR A 106 14.89 8.89 -12.00
N SER A 107 15.74 8.27 -12.79
CA SER A 107 15.60 6.86 -13.13
C SER A 107 15.84 5.93 -11.94
N VAL A 108 16.73 6.29 -11.03
CA VAL A 108 16.90 5.55 -9.77
C VAL A 108 15.63 5.57 -8.93
N GLU A 109 15.00 6.74 -8.79
CA GLU A 109 13.75 6.86 -8.03
C GLU A 109 12.57 6.16 -8.73
N ILE A 110 12.52 6.19 -10.07
CA ILE A 110 11.50 5.47 -10.85
C ILE A 110 11.66 3.96 -10.65
N GLU A 111 12.87 3.40 -10.73
CA GLU A 111 13.07 1.95 -10.50
C GLU A 111 12.76 1.54 -9.07
N ARG A 112 13.05 2.37 -8.07
CA ARG A 112 12.60 2.14 -6.69
C ARG A 112 11.08 2.08 -6.57
N LEU A 113 10.39 2.97 -7.29
CA LEU A 113 8.93 2.96 -7.34
C LEU A 113 8.41 1.70 -8.07
N VAL A 114 9.00 1.35 -9.21
CA VAL A 114 8.63 0.17 -10.00
C VAL A 114 8.77 -1.11 -9.17
N LEU A 115 9.89 -1.27 -8.45
CA LEU A 115 10.09 -2.41 -7.54
C LEU A 115 9.02 -2.47 -6.44
N ARG A 116 8.67 -1.33 -5.85
CA ARG A 116 7.55 -1.29 -4.88
C ARG A 116 6.23 -1.69 -5.52
N LEU A 117 5.96 -1.26 -6.76
CA LEU A 117 4.73 -1.64 -7.48
C LEU A 117 4.69 -3.14 -7.81
N GLU A 118 5.82 -3.74 -8.19
CA GLU A 118 5.95 -5.19 -8.43
C GLU A 118 5.67 -6.00 -7.16
N ASN A 119 6.07 -5.49 -6.00
CA ASN A 119 5.96 -6.16 -4.70
C ASN A 119 4.70 -5.77 -3.90
N LEU A 120 3.80 -4.93 -4.44
CA LEU A 120 2.58 -4.47 -3.76
C LEU A 120 1.70 -5.60 -3.22
N LEU A 121 1.76 -6.80 -3.80
CA LEU A 121 0.98 -7.96 -3.36
C LEU A 121 1.67 -8.78 -2.27
N VAL A 122 2.97 -8.55 -2.05
CA VAL A 122 3.78 -9.32 -1.08
C VAL A 122 3.88 -8.59 0.26
N GLU A 123 3.96 -7.26 0.23
CA GLU A 123 4.00 -6.43 1.42
C GLU A 123 2.60 -5.94 1.76
N GLY A 124 1.81 -6.80 2.39
CA GLY A 124 0.54 -6.37 3.00
C GLY A 124 0.79 -5.29 4.04
N ALA A 125 0.07 -4.17 3.94
CA ALA A 125 0.14 -3.11 4.93
C ALA A 125 -0.13 -3.66 6.33
N SER A 126 0.68 -3.29 7.32
CA SER A 126 0.52 -3.70 8.71
C SER A 126 0.45 -2.48 9.62
N LEU A 127 -0.47 -2.54 10.60
CA LEU A 127 -0.53 -1.54 11.65
C LEU A 127 0.45 -1.94 12.75
N GLU A 128 1.56 -1.21 12.88
CA GLU A 128 2.55 -1.45 13.93
C GLU A 128 2.18 -0.69 15.22
N PRO A 129 1.68 -1.36 16.27
CA PRO A 129 1.32 -0.69 17.53
C PRO A 129 2.53 0.00 18.20
N THR A 130 3.73 -0.50 17.93
CA THR A 130 4.98 0.02 18.50
C THR A 130 5.37 1.39 17.95
N LEU A 131 4.93 1.77 16.73
CA LEU A 131 5.17 3.11 16.18
C LEU A 131 4.54 4.21 17.02
N LEU A 132 3.29 4.02 17.46
CA LEU A 132 2.62 5.00 18.32
C LEU A 132 3.35 5.19 19.66
N GLU A 133 3.85 4.11 20.23
CA GLU A 133 4.62 4.17 21.48
C GLU A 133 5.97 4.88 21.27
N ARG A 134 6.64 4.66 20.14
CA ARG A 134 7.91 5.33 19.80
C ARG A 134 7.69 6.81 19.57
N ILE A 135 6.64 7.18 18.83
CA ILE A 135 6.26 8.60 18.60
C ILE A 135 5.97 9.27 19.95
N ARG A 136 5.16 8.63 20.82
CA ARG A 136 4.87 9.16 22.14
C ARG A 136 6.15 9.42 22.95
N ARG A 137 7.03 8.43 23.05
CA ARG A 137 8.30 8.56 23.77
C ARG A 137 9.19 9.68 23.20
N ASN A 138 9.20 9.83 21.88
CA ASN A 138 9.97 10.89 21.23
C ASN A 138 9.37 12.28 21.49
N ILE A 139 8.04 12.40 21.53
CA ILE A 139 7.37 13.67 21.85
C ILE A 139 7.55 14.02 23.33
N GLU A 140 7.43 13.06 24.24
CA GLU A 140 7.70 13.25 25.69
C GLU A 140 9.13 13.75 25.96
N LYS A 141 10.10 13.38 25.11
CA LYS A 141 11.49 13.87 25.20
C LYS A 141 11.71 15.26 24.64
N PHE A 142 10.72 15.87 24.00
CA PHE A 142 10.88 17.19 23.36
C PHE A 142 11.52 18.24 24.31
N PRO A 143 11.09 18.38 25.57
CA PRO A 143 11.68 19.36 26.50
C PRO A 143 13.16 19.11 26.80
N GLU A 144 13.62 17.86 26.77
CA GLU A 144 15.02 17.50 27.04
C GLU A 144 15.94 17.96 25.89
N MET A 145 15.39 18.15 24.69
CA MET A 145 16.16 18.53 23.49
C MET A 145 16.75 19.94 23.60
N GLU A 146 16.21 20.80 24.46
CA GLU A 146 16.79 22.10 24.72
C GLU A 146 18.24 21.98 25.25
N GLN A 147 18.55 20.95 26.03
CA GLN A 147 19.85 20.77 26.67
C GLN A 147 20.82 19.91 25.84
N LYS A 148 20.34 19.27 24.76
CA LYS A 148 21.12 18.38 23.89
C LYS A 148 21.89 19.17 22.83
N ASP A 149 22.94 18.54 22.27
CA ASP A 149 23.65 19.14 21.15
C ASP A 149 22.83 19.11 19.84
N ASN A 150 23.25 19.92 18.86
CA ASN A 150 22.50 20.07 17.61
C ASN A 150 22.43 18.75 16.81
N SER A 151 23.42 17.87 16.91
CA SER A 151 23.46 16.58 16.23
C SER A 151 22.47 15.58 16.84
N GLU A 152 22.42 15.50 18.18
CA GLU A 152 21.46 14.66 18.90
C GLU A 152 20.02 15.11 18.60
N VAL A 153 19.78 16.44 18.62
CA VAL A 153 18.45 17.03 18.33
C VAL A 153 18.04 16.75 16.88
N TYR A 154 18.96 16.86 15.93
CA TYR A 154 18.70 16.55 14.53
C TYR A 154 18.35 15.07 14.31
N THR A 155 19.10 14.18 14.94
CA THR A 155 18.85 12.72 14.86
C THR A 155 17.48 12.39 15.46
N TRP A 156 17.20 12.86 16.67
CA TRP A 156 15.90 12.70 17.32
C TRP A 156 14.74 13.22 16.45
N TRP A 157 14.91 14.39 15.84
CA TRP A 157 13.90 14.99 14.96
C TRP A 157 13.63 14.13 13.71
N ASN A 158 14.66 13.60 13.09
CA ASN A 158 14.52 12.74 11.93
C ASN A 158 13.85 11.40 12.30
N ASP A 159 14.19 10.82 13.42
CA ASP A 159 13.55 9.58 13.91
C ASP A 159 12.06 9.80 14.16
N LEU A 160 11.69 10.90 14.84
CA LEU A 160 10.29 11.26 15.07
C LEU A 160 9.51 11.42 13.73
N ASN A 161 10.08 12.14 12.77
CA ASN A 161 9.45 12.35 11.47
C ASN A 161 9.32 11.06 10.66
N ASN A 162 10.35 10.22 10.66
CA ASN A 162 10.33 8.94 9.95
C ASN A 162 9.27 8.00 10.55
N ASP A 163 9.17 7.93 11.87
CA ASP A 163 8.15 7.15 12.55
C ASP A 163 6.74 7.67 12.25
N PHE A 164 6.55 8.99 12.22
CA PHE A 164 5.28 9.60 11.89
C PHE A 164 4.87 9.37 10.43
N VAL A 165 5.77 9.55 9.49
CA VAL A 165 5.52 9.26 8.06
C VAL A 165 5.15 7.80 7.87
N ARG A 166 5.88 6.88 8.51
CA ARG A 166 5.61 5.45 8.46
C ARG A 166 4.26 5.09 9.08
N LEU A 167 3.90 5.69 10.21
CA LEU A 167 2.58 5.50 10.82
C LEU A 167 1.46 5.89 9.85
N ASN A 168 1.57 7.09 9.26
CA ASN A 168 0.55 7.63 8.37
C ASN A 168 0.43 6.79 7.08
N GLN A 169 1.54 6.38 6.48
CA GLN A 169 1.56 5.50 5.31
C GLN A 169 0.94 4.13 5.62
N ASN A 170 1.40 3.47 6.68
CA ASN A 170 0.89 2.16 7.09
C ASN A 170 -0.62 2.20 7.34
N TYR A 171 -1.10 3.26 7.99
CA TYR A 171 -2.53 3.45 8.22
C TYR A 171 -3.31 3.61 6.92
N GLN A 172 -2.88 4.51 6.04
CA GLN A 172 -3.56 4.78 4.77
C GLN A 172 -3.61 3.51 3.91
N ASP A 173 -2.49 2.79 3.80
CA ASP A 173 -2.40 1.56 3.05
C ASP A 173 -3.29 0.46 3.64
N TYR A 174 -3.29 0.29 4.96
CA TYR A 174 -4.11 -0.71 5.63
C TYR A 174 -5.61 -0.46 5.48
N ILE A 175 -6.04 0.79 5.65
CA ILE A 175 -7.45 1.18 5.45
C ILE A 175 -7.86 1.02 3.99
N ARG A 176 -7.01 1.40 3.04
CA ARG A 176 -7.24 1.18 1.60
C ARG A 176 -7.42 -0.31 1.30
N ASP A 177 -6.53 -1.16 1.81
CA ASP A 177 -6.56 -2.59 1.55
C ASP A 177 -7.81 -3.25 2.12
N LEU A 178 -8.23 -2.89 3.34
CA LEU A 178 -9.47 -3.37 3.96
C LEU A 178 -10.75 -2.83 3.29
N ASN A 179 -10.67 -1.72 2.60
CA ASN A 179 -11.77 -1.14 1.82
C ASN A 179 -11.75 -1.57 0.35
N SER A 180 -10.79 -2.39 -0.08
CA SER A 180 -10.69 -2.86 -1.44
C SER A 180 -11.81 -3.86 -1.79
N VAL A 181 -12.18 -3.92 -3.08
CA VAL A 181 -13.13 -4.91 -3.60
C VAL A 181 -12.66 -6.33 -3.29
N LYS A 182 -11.37 -6.58 -3.41
CA LYS A 182 -10.74 -7.88 -3.11
C LYS A 182 -10.94 -8.28 -1.64
N ALA A 183 -10.77 -7.34 -0.70
CA ALA A 183 -11.01 -7.60 0.72
C ALA A 183 -12.50 -7.91 0.97
N GLU A 184 -13.42 -7.20 0.33
CA GLU A 184 -14.84 -7.45 0.44
C GLU A 184 -15.23 -8.83 -0.11
N GLU A 185 -14.70 -9.22 -1.26
CA GLU A 185 -14.90 -10.57 -1.83
C GLU A 185 -14.37 -11.65 -0.88
N MET A 186 -13.16 -11.45 -0.33
CA MET A 186 -12.57 -12.37 0.64
C MET A 186 -13.42 -12.50 1.92
N MET A 187 -13.97 -11.39 2.43
CA MET A 187 -14.84 -11.40 3.61
C MET A 187 -16.14 -12.19 3.41
N ARG A 188 -16.53 -12.48 2.16
CA ARG A 188 -17.71 -13.29 1.82
C ARG A 188 -17.39 -14.79 1.70
N THR A 189 -16.14 -15.20 1.84
CA THR A 189 -15.72 -16.61 1.73
C THR A 189 -15.82 -17.35 3.07
N LYS A 190 -15.91 -18.69 3.01
CA LYS A 190 -15.92 -19.52 4.23
C LYS A 190 -14.57 -19.53 4.94
N GLU A 191 -13.50 -19.43 4.20
CA GLU A 191 -12.12 -19.37 4.68
C GLU A 191 -11.92 -18.16 5.57
N PHE A 192 -12.60 -17.07 5.27
CA PHE A 192 -12.55 -15.86 6.09
C PHE A 192 -13.08 -16.06 7.51
N LEU A 193 -14.03 -16.97 7.73
CA LEU A 193 -14.55 -17.27 9.07
C LEU A 193 -13.47 -17.79 10.03
N VAL A 194 -12.48 -18.48 9.50
CA VAL A 194 -11.34 -18.97 10.29
C VAL A 194 -10.36 -17.83 10.64
N PHE A 195 -10.23 -16.87 9.76
CA PHE A 195 -9.27 -15.78 9.89
C PHE A 195 -9.82 -14.56 10.67
N LYS A 196 -11.14 -14.33 10.63
CA LYS A 196 -11.81 -13.13 11.16
C LYS A 196 -11.46 -12.79 12.62
N ASP A 197 -11.38 -13.80 13.49
CA ASP A 197 -11.17 -13.58 14.93
C ASP A 197 -9.78 -13.01 15.19
N ARG A 198 -8.76 -13.51 14.50
CA ARG A 198 -7.39 -12.97 14.55
C ARG A 198 -7.32 -11.54 14.01
N LEU A 199 -8.03 -11.27 12.90
CA LEU A 199 -8.09 -9.93 12.32
C LEU A 199 -8.78 -8.93 13.25
N ILE A 200 -9.91 -9.30 13.85
CA ILE A 200 -10.62 -8.47 14.82
C ILE A 200 -9.75 -8.22 16.06
N GLU A 201 -9.08 -9.24 16.59
CA GLU A 201 -8.18 -9.10 17.73
C GLU A 201 -7.01 -8.16 17.42
N TYR A 202 -6.41 -8.29 16.24
CA TYR A 202 -5.35 -7.41 15.77
C TYR A 202 -5.81 -5.95 15.69
N LEU A 203 -6.96 -5.68 15.09
CA LEU A 203 -7.56 -4.34 15.00
C LEU A 203 -7.89 -3.77 16.37
N ARG A 204 -8.45 -4.58 17.29
CA ARG A 204 -8.73 -4.14 18.66
C ARG A 204 -7.47 -3.79 19.45
N ASN A 205 -6.40 -4.54 19.27
CA ASN A 205 -5.11 -4.25 19.91
C ASN A 205 -4.51 -2.96 19.37
N PHE A 206 -4.64 -2.70 18.08
CA PHE A 206 -4.24 -1.43 17.49
C PHE A 206 -5.07 -0.26 18.07
N ILE A 207 -6.40 -0.37 18.12
CA ILE A 207 -7.28 0.66 18.71
C ILE A 207 -6.90 0.95 20.17
N LYS A 208 -6.65 -0.07 20.99
CA LYS A 208 -6.19 0.12 22.36
C LYS A 208 -4.85 0.86 22.45
N GLY A 209 -3.93 0.52 21.55
CA GLY A 209 -2.64 1.20 21.42
C GLY A 209 -2.82 2.67 21.03
N LEU A 210 -3.69 2.93 20.06
CA LEU A 210 -4.02 4.28 19.59
C LEU A 210 -4.61 5.12 20.72
N GLN A 211 -5.66 4.64 21.39
CA GLN A 211 -6.31 5.35 22.49
C GLN A 211 -5.34 5.71 23.63
N ARG A 212 -4.49 4.73 24.02
CA ARG A 212 -3.54 4.93 25.11
C ARG A 212 -2.46 5.95 24.77
N ASN A 213 -1.97 5.98 23.53
CA ASN A 213 -0.86 6.84 23.15
C ASN A 213 -1.30 8.19 22.59
N ALA A 214 -2.41 8.25 21.83
CA ALA A 214 -2.85 9.50 21.18
C ALA A 214 -3.18 10.60 22.19
N GLY A 215 -3.90 10.30 23.27
CA GLY A 215 -4.22 11.30 24.30
C GLY A 215 -2.99 11.84 25.01
N VAL A 216 -2.00 11.00 25.30
CA VAL A 216 -0.73 11.45 25.93
C VAL A 216 0.08 12.30 24.95
N ILE A 217 0.11 11.94 23.67
CA ILE A 217 0.77 12.72 22.62
C ILE A 217 0.11 14.09 22.49
N GLU A 218 -1.22 14.13 22.42
CA GLU A 218 -2.00 15.35 22.33
C GLU A 218 -1.70 16.29 23.50
N GLU A 219 -1.80 15.79 24.74
CA GLU A 219 -1.50 16.56 25.96
C GLU A 219 -0.06 17.09 25.95
N SER A 220 0.91 16.24 25.57
CA SER A 220 2.31 16.63 25.47
C SER A 220 2.52 17.73 24.44
N LEU A 221 1.91 17.61 23.24
CA LEU A 221 2.03 18.61 22.18
C LEU A 221 1.39 19.95 22.56
N GLN A 222 0.21 19.92 23.22
CA GLN A 222 -0.50 21.12 23.66
C GLN A 222 0.24 21.83 24.81
N SER A 223 0.97 21.10 25.64
CA SER A 223 1.75 21.63 26.75
C SER A 223 3.10 22.25 26.34
N LEU A 224 3.53 22.06 25.08
CA LEU A 224 4.82 22.58 24.60
C LEU A 224 4.84 24.12 24.56
N ASP A 225 5.75 24.71 25.32
CA ASP A 225 5.99 26.15 25.28
C ASP A 225 6.52 26.60 23.93
N THR A 226 6.04 27.74 23.46
CA THR A 226 6.43 28.30 22.15
C THR A 226 7.91 28.66 22.12
N GLU A 227 8.46 29.21 23.20
CA GLU A 227 9.88 29.59 23.27
C GLU A 227 10.79 28.34 23.19
N LEU A 228 10.45 27.29 23.93
CA LEU A 228 11.14 26.01 23.89
C LEU A 228 11.14 25.44 22.48
N ARG A 229 9.99 25.42 21.82
CA ARG A 229 9.83 24.91 20.47
C ARG A 229 10.71 25.65 19.47
N GLU A 230 10.76 26.99 19.55
CA GLU A 230 11.61 27.80 18.69
C GLU A 230 13.10 27.54 18.92
N LYS A 231 13.54 27.32 20.16
CA LYS A 231 14.93 26.97 20.48
C LYS A 231 15.31 25.62 19.84
N VAL A 232 14.44 24.62 19.96
CA VAL A 232 14.68 23.30 19.36
C VAL A 232 14.72 23.38 17.83
N PHE A 233 13.79 24.11 17.20
CA PHE A 233 13.79 24.28 15.74
C PHE A 233 15.07 24.98 15.26
N ARG A 234 15.55 25.97 15.96
CA ARG A 234 16.80 26.64 15.61
C ARG A 234 17.99 25.67 15.61
N LYS A 235 18.11 24.80 16.61
CA LYS A 235 19.17 23.78 16.67
C LYS A 235 19.13 22.82 15.48
N ILE A 236 17.92 22.40 15.06
CA ILE A 236 17.73 21.53 13.90
C ILE A 236 18.18 22.24 12.62
N ILE A 237 17.77 23.52 12.45
CA ILE A 237 18.11 24.33 11.28
C ILE A 237 19.64 24.54 11.21
N GLU A 238 20.25 24.96 12.32
CA GLU A 238 21.68 25.18 12.42
C GLU A 238 22.49 23.93 12.01
N PHE A 239 22.05 22.74 12.43
CA PHE A 239 22.72 21.49 12.05
C PHE A 239 22.45 21.14 10.58
N GLU A 240 21.21 21.29 10.09
CA GLU A 240 20.85 20.92 8.70
C GLU A 240 21.54 21.82 7.66
N ILE A 241 21.83 23.08 8.01
CA ILE A 241 22.61 24.02 7.17
C ILE A 241 24.08 23.56 7.01
N LEU A 242 24.65 22.95 8.05
CA LEU A 242 26.03 22.48 8.00
C LEU A 242 26.23 21.24 7.11
N ILE A 243 25.16 20.56 6.72
CA ILE A 243 25.25 19.38 5.84
C ILE A 243 25.50 19.84 4.40
N PRO A 244 26.67 19.59 3.82
CA PRO A 244 26.97 20.02 2.46
C PRO A 244 26.10 19.26 1.45
N ARG A 245 25.45 19.99 0.55
CA ARG A 245 24.62 19.45 -0.54
C ARG A 245 25.13 19.99 -1.85
N MET A 246 25.31 19.09 -2.84
CA MET A 246 25.92 19.47 -4.12
C MET A 246 24.94 20.20 -5.07
N ASP A 247 23.63 19.99 -4.93
CA ASP A 247 22.68 20.32 -6.01
C ASP A 247 21.64 21.40 -5.68
N THR A 248 21.60 21.94 -4.46
CA THR A 248 20.56 22.89 -4.09
C THR A 248 21.05 23.94 -3.11
N GLU A 249 20.93 25.19 -3.48
CA GLU A 249 21.00 26.30 -2.52
C GLU A 249 19.75 26.23 -1.62
N ILE A 250 19.85 25.52 -0.49
CA ILE A 250 18.82 25.49 0.52
C ILE A 250 18.98 26.71 1.41
N THR A 251 18.04 27.61 1.33
CA THR A 251 18.01 28.78 2.21
C THR A 251 17.49 28.39 3.60
N GLU A 252 17.97 29.10 4.63
CA GLU A 252 17.50 28.94 6.01
C GLU A 252 15.96 29.03 6.09
N LYS A 253 15.35 29.96 5.36
CA LYS A 253 13.89 30.13 5.30
C LYS A 253 13.16 28.89 4.76
N MET A 254 13.74 28.19 3.78
CA MET A 254 13.16 26.94 3.26
C MET A 254 13.22 25.83 4.27
N LEU A 255 14.31 25.73 5.04
CA LEU A 255 14.44 24.77 6.14
C LEU A 255 13.45 25.07 7.27
N GLU A 256 13.34 26.31 7.65
CA GLU A 256 12.38 26.75 8.66
C GLU A 256 10.94 26.36 8.26
N GLN A 257 10.52 26.67 7.04
CA GLN A 257 9.19 26.30 6.54
C GLN A 257 8.98 24.78 6.53
N LYS A 258 10.00 24.00 6.13
CA LYS A 258 9.97 22.54 6.12
C LYS A 258 9.81 21.97 7.53
N ILE A 259 10.60 22.43 8.49
CA ILE A 259 10.58 21.94 9.87
C ILE A 259 9.26 22.31 10.56
N ARG A 260 8.82 23.56 10.44
CA ARG A 260 7.53 24.02 10.98
C ARG A 260 6.35 23.27 10.36
N GLY A 261 6.38 23.08 9.04
CA GLY A 261 5.33 22.33 8.32
C GLY A 261 5.24 20.87 8.77
N ARG A 262 6.37 20.20 8.97
CA ARG A 262 6.41 18.83 9.51
C ARG A 262 5.89 18.75 10.95
N PHE A 263 6.31 19.67 11.80
CA PHE A 263 5.79 19.73 13.17
C PHE A 263 4.28 19.99 13.18
N GLN A 264 3.81 20.94 12.37
CA GLN A 264 2.39 21.23 12.26
C GLN A 264 1.59 20.01 11.77
N SER A 265 2.13 19.23 10.83
CA SER A 265 1.49 17.99 10.40
C SER A 265 1.35 16.97 11.53
N ILE A 266 2.37 16.82 12.38
CA ILE A 266 2.30 15.96 13.58
C ILE A 266 1.27 16.52 14.58
N TYR A 267 1.29 17.81 14.81
CA TYR A 267 0.37 18.48 15.71
C TYR A 267 -1.09 18.31 15.26
N ASP A 268 -1.39 18.64 14.01
CA ASP A 268 -2.75 18.53 13.45
C ASP A 268 -3.27 17.08 13.47
N TRP A 269 -2.38 16.11 13.28
CA TRP A 269 -2.75 14.70 13.28
C TRP A 269 -3.22 14.22 14.65
N PHE A 270 -2.60 14.68 15.75
CA PHE A 270 -2.93 14.23 17.10
C PHE A 270 -3.82 15.21 17.87
N ALA A 271 -3.60 16.52 17.70
CA ALA A 271 -4.31 17.55 18.44
C ALA A 271 -5.43 18.25 17.64
N GLY A 272 -5.45 18.05 16.31
CA GLY A 272 -6.43 18.66 15.43
C GLY A 272 -6.08 20.08 15.00
N ALA A 273 -6.75 20.55 13.95
CA ALA A 273 -6.63 21.91 13.42
C ALA A 273 -7.88 22.73 13.78
N GLY A 274 -7.87 23.37 14.95
CA GLY A 274 -9.01 24.16 15.45
C GLY A 274 -10.22 23.28 15.81
N ASP A 275 -11.42 23.58 15.27
CA ASP A 275 -12.66 22.84 15.55
C ASP A 275 -12.78 21.51 14.78
N GLN A 276 -11.78 21.12 14.00
CA GLN A 276 -11.82 19.87 13.26
C GLN A 276 -11.34 18.70 14.12
N GLU A 277 -12.07 17.58 14.01
CA GLU A 277 -11.68 16.32 14.60
C GLU A 277 -10.29 15.89 14.12
N ASN A 278 -9.40 15.50 15.05
CA ASN A 278 -8.05 15.08 14.71
C ASN A 278 -8.03 13.75 13.93
N GLU A 279 -6.95 13.52 13.19
CA GLU A 279 -6.82 12.31 12.35
C GLU A 279 -6.75 11.03 13.20
N ALA A 280 -6.25 11.09 14.43
CA ALA A 280 -6.24 9.96 15.35
C ALA A 280 -7.67 9.50 15.71
N ALA A 281 -8.61 10.43 15.92
CA ALA A 281 -10.01 10.11 16.17
C ALA A 281 -10.69 9.53 14.93
N ARG A 282 -10.44 10.12 13.75
CA ARG A 282 -10.94 9.57 12.47
C ARG A 282 -10.43 8.16 12.22
N LEU A 283 -9.15 7.90 12.52
CA LEU A 283 -8.57 6.56 12.41
C LEU A 283 -9.25 5.57 13.36
N PHE A 284 -9.53 5.99 14.58
CA PHE A 284 -10.26 5.21 15.57
C PHE A 284 -11.65 4.82 15.04
N ASP A 285 -12.42 5.78 14.52
CA ASP A 285 -13.77 5.54 14.01
C ASP A 285 -13.76 4.67 12.75
N ALA A 286 -12.84 4.92 11.81
CA ALA A 286 -12.68 4.10 10.61
C ALA A 286 -12.35 2.64 10.96
N THR A 287 -11.47 2.42 11.94
CA THR A 287 -11.11 1.06 12.36
C THR A 287 -12.28 0.34 13.04
N ASN A 288 -13.05 1.05 13.88
CA ASN A 288 -14.27 0.50 14.49
C ASN A 288 -15.33 0.13 13.44
N GLU A 289 -15.50 0.96 12.41
CA GLU A 289 -16.43 0.65 11.32
C GLU A 289 -16.01 -0.60 10.54
N ILE A 290 -14.72 -0.78 10.31
CA ILE A 290 -14.17 -1.98 9.70
C ILE A 290 -14.48 -3.22 10.58
N ILE A 291 -14.27 -3.15 11.89
CA ILE A 291 -14.58 -4.24 12.82
C ILE A 291 -16.09 -4.58 12.75
N ARG A 292 -16.96 -3.57 12.74
CA ARG A 292 -18.43 -3.77 12.60
C ARG A 292 -18.78 -4.46 11.28
N ARG A 293 -18.14 -4.04 10.18
CA ARG A 293 -18.34 -4.62 8.86
C ARG A 293 -17.89 -6.08 8.80
N ILE A 294 -16.70 -6.40 9.32
CA ILE A 294 -16.19 -7.77 9.43
C ILE A 294 -17.16 -8.64 10.24
N THR A 295 -17.61 -8.16 11.38
CA THR A 295 -18.54 -8.89 12.26
C THR A 295 -19.88 -9.16 11.56
N ARG A 296 -20.40 -8.18 10.81
CA ARG A 296 -21.65 -8.32 10.03
C ARG A 296 -21.53 -9.38 8.94
N TYR A 297 -20.45 -9.35 8.13
CA TYR A 297 -20.23 -10.37 7.11
C TYR A 297 -20.08 -11.77 7.72
N ALA A 298 -19.35 -11.87 8.82
CA ALA A 298 -19.18 -13.15 9.52
C ALA A 298 -20.51 -13.71 10.04
N ALA A 299 -21.38 -12.88 10.61
CA ALA A 299 -22.71 -13.27 11.05
C ALA A 299 -23.56 -13.78 9.88
N GLN A 300 -23.62 -13.02 8.77
CA GLN A 300 -24.37 -13.40 7.57
C GLN A 300 -23.90 -14.75 6.98
N LEU A 301 -22.58 -14.97 6.94
CA LEU A 301 -22.01 -16.24 6.47
C LEU A 301 -22.36 -17.40 7.42
N SER A 302 -22.31 -17.16 8.73
CA SER A 302 -22.65 -18.16 9.74
C SER A 302 -24.13 -18.57 9.64
N GLU A 303 -25.03 -17.60 9.48
CA GLU A 303 -26.46 -17.84 9.27
C GLU A 303 -26.74 -18.63 7.99
N LYS A 304 -26.13 -18.24 6.86
CA LYS A 304 -26.27 -18.98 5.60
C LYS A 304 -25.78 -20.41 5.71
N ASN A 305 -24.70 -20.65 6.43
CA ASN A 305 -24.17 -22.01 6.64
C ASN A 305 -25.06 -22.82 7.60
N ALA A 306 -25.59 -22.20 8.66
CA ALA A 306 -26.52 -22.83 9.59
C ALA A 306 -27.84 -23.18 8.91
N LEU A 307 -28.43 -22.26 8.15
CA LEU A 307 -29.65 -22.49 7.38
C LEU A 307 -29.47 -23.57 6.31
N GLY A 308 -28.31 -23.60 5.62
CA GLY A 308 -28.01 -24.60 4.61
C GLY A 308 -27.79 -26.01 5.21
N ALA A 309 -27.13 -26.11 6.37
CA ALA A 309 -26.91 -27.36 7.07
C ALA A 309 -28.22 -27.91 7.68
N ASN A 310 -29.01 -27.06 8.35
CA ASN A 310 -30.29 -27.43 8.92
C ASN A 310 -31.28 -27.84 7.83
N ARG A 311 -31.42 -27.07 6.74
CA ARG A 311 -32.32 -27.41 5.64
C ARG A 311 -31.97 -28.75 5.01
N LYS A 312 -30.68 -29.04 4.78
CA LYS A 312 -30.26 -30.32 4.24
C LYS A 312 -30.62 -31.49 5.15
N GLU A 313 -30.48 -31.32 6.45
CA GLU A 313 -30.83 -32.33 7.45
C GLU A 313 -32.35 -32.46 7.62
N GLU A 314 -33.08 -31.34 7.59
CA GLU A 314 -34.55 -31.32 7.56
C GLU A 314 -35.11 -32.02 6.32
N TYR A 315 -34.61 -31.69 5.12
CA TYR A 315 -35.02 -32.39 3.90
C TYR A 315 -34.66 -33.86 3.92
N ARG A 316 -33.53 -34.25 4.52
CA ARG A 316 -33.18 -35.66 4.68
C ARG A 316 -34.14 -36.39 5.61
N LYS A 317 -34.47 -35.77 6.75
CA LYS A 317 -35.50 -36.31 7.66
C LYS A 317 -36.87 -36.42 7.02
N VAL A 318 -37.27 -35.39 6.27
CA VAL A 318 -38.52 -35.42 5.51
C VAL A 318 -38.50 -36.52 4.45
N ALA A 319 -37.41 -36.66 3.69
CA ALA A 319 -37.28 -37.74 2.72
C ALA A 319 -37.30 -39.12 3.38
N ASP A 320 -36.64 -39.30 4.54
CA ASP A 320 -36.68 -40.55 5.31
C ASP A 320 -38.09 -40.91 5.79
N LEU A 321 -38.86 -39.88 6.16
CA LEU A 321 -40.28 -40.06 6.57
C LEU A 321 -41.14 -40.51 5.36
N PHE A 322 -40.97 -39.91 4.17
CA PHE A 322 -41.66 -40.31 2.96
C PHE A 322 -41.25 -41.73 2.50
N MET A 323 -39.99 -42.11 2.66
CA MET A 323 -39.53 -43.47 2.34
C MET A 323 -40.12 -44.57 3.25
N ARG A 324 -40.64 -44.20 4.42
CA ARG A 324 -41.28 -45.12 5.37
C ARG A 324 -42.79 -45.25 5.18
N CYS A 325 -43.41 -44.46 4.30
CA CYS A 325 -44.84 -44.59 4.01
C CYS A 325 -45.11 -45.90 3.29
N GLU A 326 -46.11 -46.66 3.73
CA GLU A 326 -46.48 -47.95 3.16
C GLU A 326 -47.37 -47.81 1.93
N ASP A 327 -48.12 -46.71 1.82
CA ASP A 327 -48.96 -46.43 0.70
C ASP A 327 -49.00 -44.92 0.29
N ILE A 328 -49.61 -44.63 -0.87
CA ILE A 328 -49.68 -43.30 -1.46
C ILE A 328 -50.56 -42.36 -0.65
N ASN A 329 -51.56 -42.86 0.09
CA ASN A 329 -52.48 -42.08 0.90
C ASN A 329 -51.75 -41.57 2.17
N GLU A 330 -50.90 -42.40 2.71
CA GLU A 330 -50.03 -42.04 3.85
C GLU A 330 -49.02 -40.96 3.43
N ALA A 331 -48.42 -41.09 2.24
CA ALA A 331 -47.53 -40.07 1.66
C ALA A 331 -48.26 -38.77 1.41
N HIS A 332 -49.53 -38.77 0.97
CA HIS A 332 -50.35 -37.56 0.81
C HIS A 332 -50.65 -36.90 2.13
N LYS A 333 -51.02 -37.65 3.19
CA LYS A 333 -51.23 -37.13 4.53
C LYS A 333 -49.94 -36.50 5.09
N MET A 334 -48.80 -37.16 4.89
CA MET A 334 -47.51 -36.66 5.30
C MET A 334 -47.15 -35.36 4.56
N SER A 335 -47.41 -35.31 3.25
CA SER A 335 -47.20 -34.09 2.44
C SER A 335 -48.03 -32.91 2.95
N ALA A 336 -49.31 -33.16 3.31
CA ALA A 336 -50.20 -32.14 3.88
C ALA A 336 -49.67 -31.63 5.22
N MET A 337 -49.13 -32.49 6.08
CA MET A 337 -48.55 -32.12 7.37
C MET A 337 -47.28 -31.33 7.24
N VAL A 338 -46.37 -31.74 6.33
CA VAL A 338 -45.03 -31.16 6.18
C VAL A 338 -45.06 -29.84 5.40
N PHE A 339 -45.89 -29.74 4.37
CA PHE A 339 -45.93 -28.58 3.48
C PHE A 339 -47.16 -27.68 3.71
N GLY A 340 -48.02 -28.00 4.67
CA GLY A 340 -49.14 -27.16 5.03
C GLY A 340 -50.23 -27.04 3.93
N MET A 341 -50.25 -27.96 2.96
CA MET A 341 -51.26 -28.00 1.94
C MET A 341 -52.51 -28.75 2.48
N GLU A 342 -53.62 -28.08 2.65
CA GLU A 342 -54.88 -28.76 2.88
C GLU A 342 -55.16 -29.71 1.69
N PRO A 343 -55.60 -30.97 1.94
CA PRO A 343 -55.97 -31.88 0.87
C PRO A 343 -57.17 -31.26 0.16
N VAL A 344 -56.97 -30.75 -1.06
CA VAL A 344 -58.06 -30.33 -1.93
C VAL A 344 -58.81 -31.60 -2.30
N SER A 345 -59.95 -31.83 -1.65
CA SER A 345 -60.89 -32.87 -2.05
C SER A 345 -61.36 -32.57 -3.47
N TYR A 346 -60.94 -33.34 -4.44
CA TYR A 346 -61.53 -33.31 -5.79
C TYR A 346 -62.94 -33.82 -5.73
N THR A 347 -63.90 -32.93 -5.36
CA THR A 347 -65.27 -33.16 -5.69
C THR A 347 -65.44 -32.99 -7.17
N HIS A 348 -65.99 -34.02 -7.81
CA HIS A 348 -66.27 -34.15 -9.24
C HIS A 348 -66.81 -32.85 -9.82
N LEU A 349 -66.12 -32.22 -10.69
CA LEU A 349 -66.65 -31.29 -11.68
C LEU A 349 -67.32 -32.13 -12.77
N THR A 350 -68.62 -32.40 -12.57
CA THR A 350 -69.48 -32.85 -13.63
C THR A 350 -69.69 -31.68 -14.58
N LEU A 351 -69.12 -31.77 -15.77
CA LEU A 351 -69.42 -30.89 -16.89
C LEU A 351 -70.92 -30.98 -17.22
N PRO A 352 -71.64 -29.87 -17.36
CA PRO A 352 -73.04 -29.94 -17.85
C PRO A 352 -73.03 -30.38 -19.33
N THR A 353 -73.63 -31.52 -19.59
CA THR A 353 -73.91 -31.97 -20.95
C THR A 353 -75.01 -31.05 -21.52
N ASN A 354 -74.65 -30.21 -22.46
CA ASN A 354 -75.54 -29.46 -23.30
C ASN A 354 -76.20 -30.43 -24.32
N SER A 355 -77.41 -30.92 -23.95
CA SER A 355 -78.26 -31.49 -24.96
C SER A 355 -79.11 -30.34 -25.56
N ARG A 356 -78.87 -30.03 -26.82
CA ARG A 356 -79.89 -29.27 -27.65
C ARG A 356 -80.41 -30.27 -28.65
N VAL A 357 -81.73 -30.39 -28.56
CA VAL A 357 -82.60 -30.67 -29.69
C VAL A 357 -82.73 -29.47 -30.53
#